data_b4e18742579c4badfd78d79d9ec7226b
#
_entry.id   b4e18742579c4badfd78d79d9ec7226b
#
_cell.length_a   1.000
_cell.length_b   1.000
_cell.length_c   1.000
_cell.angle_alpha   90.00
_cell.angle_beta   90.00
_cell.angle_gamma   90.00
#
_symmetry.space_group_name_H-M   'P 1'
#
loop_
_entity.id
_entity.type
_entity.pdbx_description
1 polymer ?
#
loop_
_entity_poly.entity_id
_entity_poly.type
_entity_poly.pdbx_seq_one_letter_code
_entity_poly.pdbx_strand_id
1 'polypeptide(L)'
;MKRLIPLILAAVTLAACATTPPPPPPPPPPPTAEPPSPAVFRAQDFAWSTVSGANRIDGSLVFRPGGARYTCAGSSVVLTPETLWSRRRITILYGSPTAAAVPRSTVVARQPAAPNADYSQFVRTQVCDANDRFSFSGLPDGAWFLITVAKPASGTGEQVAIMRRVETRGGRPVSAVLNGAN
;
A
#
# COMPACT_ATOMS: atom_id res chain seq x y z
N MET A 1 86.85 26.86 64.16
CA MET A 1 86.72 25.81 63.13
C MET A 1 85.29 25.31 63.21
N LYS A 2 84.36 25.82 62.37
CA LYS A 2 82.93 25.51 62.34
C LYS A 2 82.65 24.63 61.12
N ARG A 3 82.21 23.39 61.36
CA ARG A 3 81.79 22.45 60.31
C ARG A 3 80.30 22.67 60.02
N LEU A 4 79.96 23.07 58.80
CA LEU A 4 78.60 23.18 58.30
C LEU A 4 78.22 21.82 57.71
N ILE A 5 77.09 21.25 58.18
CA ILE A 5 76.48 20.05 57.68
C ILE A 5 75.36 20.49 56.75
N PRO A 6 75.27 20.09 55.48
CA PRO A 6 74.14 20.41 54.64
C PRO A 6 72.98 19.43 54.86
N LEU A 7 71.82 19.99 55.09
CA LEU A 7 70.55 19.28 55.23
C LEU A 7 70.00 18.97 53.85
N ILE A 8 69.93 17.70 53.49
CA ILE A 8 69.34 17.28 52.26
C ILE A 8 67.83 17.07 52.45
N LEU A 9 67.04 17.92 51.83
CA LEU A 9 65.60 17.84 51.84
C LEU A 9 65.14 16.88 50.67
N ALA A 10 64.65 15.72 51.03
CA ALA A 10 64.09 14.77 50.09
C ALA A 10 62.64 15.15 49.80
N ALA A 11 62.35 15.61 48.58
CA ALA A 11 61.01 15.85 48.09
C ALA A 11 60.39 14.54 47.58
N VAL A 12 59.37 14.06 48.30
CA VAL A 12 58.56 12.91 47.89
C VAL A 12 57.45 13.41 46.96
N THR A 13 57.57 13.13 45.65
CA THR A 13 56.51 13.41 44.67
C THR A 13 55.52 12.24 44.66
N LEU A 14 54.27 12.51 45.19
CA LEU A 14 53.16 11.60 45.00
C LEU A 14 52.65 11.69 43.58
N ALA A 15 52.88 10.68 42.75
CA ALA A 15 52.26 10.49 41.46
C ALA A 15 50.80 10.03 41.67
N ALA A 16 49.84 10.95 41.53
CA ALA A 16 48.42 10.61 41.48
C ALA A 16 48.12 9.95 40.14
N CYS A 17 47.88 8.64 40.15
CA CYS A 17 47.30 7.94 38.99
C CYS A 17 45.85 8.40 38.78
N ALA A 18 45.62 9.32 37.87
CA ALA A 18 44.26 9.68 37.41
C ALA A 18 43.71 8.51 36.56
N THR A 19 42.88 7.67 37.14
CA THR A 19 42.10 6.68 36.41
C THR A 19 41.02 7.41 35.62
N THR A 20 41.21 7.52 34.30
CA THR A 20 40.19 8.02 33.36
C THR A 20 39.00 7.07 33.40
N PRO A 21 37.77 7.54 33.69
CA PRO A 21 36.61 6.67 33.64
C PRO A 21 36.43 6.09 32.22
N PRO A 22 35.99 4.82 32.07
CA PRO A 22 35.76 4.22 30.76
C PRO A 22 34.73 5.03 29.99
N PRO A 23 34.88 5.16 28.67
CA PRO A 23 33.92 5.85 27.82
C PRO A 23 32.54 5.21 27.94
N PRO A 24 31.45 5.99 27.90
CA PRO A 24 30.11 5.45 27.96
C PRO A 24 29.88 4.46 26.78
N PRO A 25 29.10 3.40 27.01
CA PRO A 25 28.79 2.44 25.95
C PRO A 25 28.12 3.16 24.76
N PRO A 26 28.39 2.75 23.52
CA PRO A 26 27.75 3.33 22.35
C PRO A 26 26.22 3.18 22.45
N PRO A 27 25.45 4.17 21.98
CA PRO A 27 23.99 4.08 21.98
C PRO A 27 23.57 2.83 21.21
N PRO A 28 22.47 2.15 21.63
CA PRO A 28 21.95 1.00 20.91
C PRO A 28 21.65 1.39 19.47
N PRO A 29 21.93 0.50 18.48
CA PRO A 29 21.60 0.78 17.10
C PRO A 29 20.08 1.07 16.97
N PRO A 30 19.69 2.00 16.09
CA PRO A 30 18.28 2.27 15.86
C PRO A 30 17.58 0.98 15.47
N PRO A 31 16.32 0.77 15.91
CA PRO A 31 15.56 -0.43 15.56
C PRO A 31 15.57 -0.62 14.06
N THR A 32 16.08 -1.75 13.61
CA THR A 32 16.04 -2.12 12.19
C THR A 32 14.58 -2.22 11.79
N ALA A 33 14.13 -1.37 10.85
CA ALA A 33 12.77 -1.42 10.35
C ALA A 33 12.51 -2.81 9.78
N GLU A 34 11.55 -3.52 10.37
CA GLU A 34 11.15 -4.84 9.90
C GLU A 34 10.69 -4.73 8.43
N PRO A 35 11.17 -5.59 7.51
CA PRO A 35 10.77 -5.54 6.12
C PRO A 35 9.24 -5.67 6.00
N PRO A 36 8.61 -4.95 5.06
CA PRO A 36 7.16 -4.93 4.92
C PRO A 36 6.63 -6.35 4.67
N SER A 37 5.73 -6.82 5.54
CA SER A 37 5.07 -8.11 5.41
C SER A 37 3.74 -7.94 4.67
N PRO A 38 3.47 -8.73 3.60
CA PRO A 38 2.19 -8.66 2.89
C PRO A 38 0.99 -9.11 3.73
N ALA A 39 1.22 -9.71 4.88
CA ALA A 39 0.18 -10.15 5.80
C ALA A 39 -0.31 -9.04 6.75
N VAL A 40 0.50 -8.00 6.95
CA VAL A 40 0.22 -6.93 7.91
C VAL A 40 -0.19 -5.66 7.18
N PHE A 41 -1.33 -5.10 7.56
CA PHE A 41 -1.75 -3.77 7.10
C PHE A 41 -0.92 -2.69 7.79
N ARG A 42 -0.40 -1.77 6.99
CA ARG A 42 0.29 -0.57 7.47
C ARG A 42 -0.25 0.65 6.72
N ALA A 43 -0.86 1.59 7.41
CA ALA A 43 -1.42 2.80 6.80
C ALA A 43 -0.38 3.61 6.02
N GLN A 44 0.87 3.61 6.49
CA GLN A 44 1.99 4.29 5.82
C GLN A 44 2.29 3.76 4.41
N ASP A 45 2.03 2.47 4.14
CA ASP A 45 2.24 1.89 2.82
C ASP A 45 1.24 2.46 1.79
N PHE A 46 0.14 3.04 2.25
CA PHE A 46 -0.90 3.68 1.44
C PHE A 46 -0.74 5.19 1.33
N ALA A 47 0.11 5.82 2.14
CA ALA A 47 0.23 7.28 2.24
C ALA A 47 0.51 7.96 0.89
N TRP A 48 1.24 7.31 -0.02
CA TRP A 48 1.50 7.81 -1.36
C TRP A 48 0.21 8.08 -2.16
N SER A 49 -0.86 7.32 -1.93
CA SER A 49 -2.11 7.41 -2.67
C SER A 49 -2.99 8.60 -2.28
N THR A 50 -2.71 9.23 -1.14
CA THR A 50 -3.44 10.39 -0.64
C THR A 50 -2.91 11.71 -1.17
N VAL A 51 -1.71 11.70 -1.76
CA VAL A 51 -1.11 12.88 -2.38
C VAL A 51 -1.87 13.21 -3.67
N SER A 52 -2.13 14.50 -3.89
CA SER A 52 -2.73 14.96 -5.14
C SER A 52 -1.73 14.84 -6.28
N GLY A 53 -2.18 14.34 -7.43
CA GLY A 53 -1.39 14.21 -8.64
C GLY A 53 -2.13 14.72 -9.87
N ALA A 54 -1.47 14.65 -11.02
CA ALA A 54 -2.03 15.10 -12.30
C ALA A 54 -2.58 13.97 -13.17
N ASN A 55 -2.49 12.72 -12.71
CA ASN A 55 -2.95 11.60 -13.52
C ASN A 55 -4.47 11.43 -13.46
N ARG A 56 -4.99 10.77 -14.49
CA ARG A 56 -6.39 10.42 -14.65
C ARG A 56 -6.53 9.01 -15.19
N ILE A 57 -7.54 8.31 -14.72
CA ILE A 57 -7.98 7.02 -15.27
C ILE A 57 -9.36 7.22 -15.86
N ASP A 58 -9.50 6.96 -17.16
CA ASP A 58 -10.79 6.90 -17.85
C ASP A 58 -11.09 5.42 -18.13
N GLY A 59 -12.14 4.90 -17.53
CA GLY A 59 -12.46 3.49 -17.58
C GLY A 59 -13.81 3.21 -18.24
N SER A 60 -13.94 1.97 -18.75
CA SER A 60 -15.20 1.44 -19.23
C SER A 60 -15.33 -0.05 -18.94
N LEU A 61 -16.55 -0.54 -18.80
CA LEU A 61 -16.85 -1.97 -18.74
C LEU A 61 -17.17 -2.49 -20.14
N VAL A 62 -16.43 -3.52 -20.57
CA VAL A 62 -16.71 -4.29 -21.79
C VAL A 62 -16.62 -5.77 -21.45
N PHE A 63 -17.69 -6.30 -20.85
CA PHE A 63 -17.70 -7.70 -20.41
C PHE A 63 -18.88 -8.46 -21.02
N ARG A 64 -18.57 -9.52 -21.78
CA ARG A 64 -19.56 -10.30 -22.54
C ARG A 64 -19.24 -11.80 -22.51
N PRO A 65 -19.34 -12.45 -21.34
CA PRO A 65 -19.10 -13.88 -21.24
C PRO A 65 -20.16 -14.66 -22.03
N GLY A 66 -19.73 -15.57 -22.92
CA GLY A 66 -20.66 -16.33 -23.77
C GLY A 66 -21.58 -15.47 -24.65
N GLY A 67 -21.20 -14.24 -24.97
CA GLY A 67 -22.02 -13.29 -25.75
C GLY A 67 -23.04 -12.49 -24.93
N ALA A 68 -23.28 -12.82 -23.67
CA ALA A 68 -24.19 -12.10 -22.79
C ALA A 68 -23.61 -10.74 -22.39
N ARG A 69 -24.37 -9.65 -22.58
CA ARG A 69 -23.95 -8.30 -22.19
C ARG A 69 -24.10 -8.10 -20.68
N TYR A 70 -23.05 -7.57 -20.08
CA TYR A 70 -23.07 -7.09 -18.70
C TYR A 70 -22.91 -5.57 -18.66
N THR A 71 -23.40 -4.95 -17.60
CA THR A 71 -23.34 -3.50 -17.34
C THR A 71 -22.89 -3.22 -15.93
N CYS A 72 -22.17 -2.13 -15.73
CA CYS A 72 -21.88 -1.57 -14.41
C CYS A 72 -22.72 -0.33 -14.11
N ALA A 73 -23.64 0.07 -14.99
CA ALA A 73 -24.46 1.26 -14.82
C ALA A 73 -25.13 1.33 -13.44
N GLY A 74 -24.86 2.43 -12.71
CA GLY A 74 -25.31 2.63 -11.32
C GLY A 74 -24.55 1.82 -10.27
N SER A 75 -23.58 0.99 -10.66
CA SER A 75 -22.71 0.28 -9.72
C SER A 75 -21.51 1.15 -9.33
N SER A 76 -21.04 1.00 -8.09
CA SER A 76 -19.79 1.63 -7.65
C SER A 76 -18.58 1.00 -8.34
N VAL A 77 -17.66 1.86 -8.74
CA VAL A 77 -16.31 1.49 -9.14
C VAL A 77 -15.38 1.94 -8.04
N VAL A 78 -14.62 1.00 -7.52
CA VAL A 78 -13.70 1.20 -6.40
C VAL A 78 -12.27 1.22 -6.95
N LEU A 79 -11.51 2.24 -6.58
CA LEU A 79 -10.09 2.38 -6.88
C LEU A 79 -9.30 2.19 -5.59
N THR A 80 -8.55 1.10 -5.50
CA THR A 80 -7.75 0.73 -4.33
C THR A 80 -6.26 0.86 -4.66
N PRO A 81 -5.44 1.55 -3.84
CA PRO A 81 -4.00 1.62 -4.03
C PRO A 81 -3.34 0.26 -3.92
N GLU A 82 -2.37 -0.02 -4.79
CA GLU A 82 -1.57 -1.22 -4.70
C GLU A 82 -0.47 -1.06 -3.64
N THR A 83 -0.47 -1.98 -2.69
CA THR A 83 0.58 -2.21 -1.70
C THR A 83 0.83 -3.71 -1.63
N LEU A 84 1.84 -4.16 -0.91
CA LEU A 84 2.04 -5.60 -0.70
C LEU A 84 0.82 -6.25 -0.05
N TRP A 85 0.19 -5.56 0.91
CA TRP A 85 -1.00 -6.03 1.61
C TRP A 85 -2.22 -6.10 0.69
N SER A 86 -2.55 -5.00 -0.03
CA SER A 86 -3.72 -4.98 -0.92
C SER A 86 -3.56 -5.94 -2.09
N ARG A 87 -2.36 -6.08 -2.66
CA ARG A 87 -2.05 -7.04 -3.72
C ARG A 87 -2.31 -8.48 -3.27
N ARG A 88 -1.83 -8.86 -2.07
CA ARG A 88 -2.11 -10.17 -1.50
C ARG A 88 -3.62 -10.38 -1.29
N ARG A 89 -4.31 -9.39 -0.73
CA ARG A 89 -5.76 -9.46 -0.52
C ARG A 89 -6.52 -9.65 -1.84
N ILE A 90 -6.19 -8.86 -2.85
CA ILE A 90 -6.77 -8.98 -4.20
C ILE A 90 -6.52 -10.36 -4.79
N THR A 91 -5.31 -10.89 -4.67
CA THR A 91 -4.99 -12.24 -5.16
C THR A 91 -5.83 -13.31 -4.48
N ILE A 92 -6.06 -13.20 -3.17
CA ILE A 92 -6.93 -14.13 -2.43
C ILE A 92 -8.37 -14.04 -2.91
N LEU A 93 -8.91 -12.82 -3.05
CA LEU A 93 -10.31 -12.59 -3.40
C LEU A 93 -10.62 -12.96 -4.86
N TYR A 94 -9.73 -12.60 -5.77
CA TYR A 94 -9.96 -12.68 -7.22
C TYR A 94 -9.17 -13.79 -7.92
N GLY A 95 -8.21 -14.41 -7.25
CA GLY A 95 -7.35 -15.44 -7.83
C GLY A 95 -6.24 -14.91 -8.75
N SER A 96 -6.17 -13.59 -8.94
CA SER A 96 -5.20 -12.94 -9.84
C SER A 96 -4.80 -11.57 -9.27
N PRO A 97 -3.53 -11.15 -9.41
CA PRO A 97 -3.08 -9.82 -9.05
C PRO A 97 -3.18 -8.80 -10.19
N THR A 98 -3.64 -9.18 -11.39
CA THR A 98 -3.63 -8.31 -12.58
C THR A 98 -5.01 -8.01 -13.12
N ALA A 99 -5.78 -9.05 -13.41
CA ALA A 99 -7.17 -8.94 -13.85
C ALA A 99 -7.96 -10.21 -13.51
N ALA A 100 -9.25 -10.06 -13.28
CA ALA A 100 -10.15 -11.19 -13.04
C ALA A 100 -11.61 -10.79 -13.26
N ALA A 101 -12.42 -11.79 -13.61
CA ALA A 101 -13.87 -11.76 -13.52
C ALA A 101 -14.31 -12.98 -12.70
N VAL A 102 -14.88 -12.75 -11.52
CA VAL A 102 -15.22 -13.80 -10.57
C VAL A 102 -16.67 -13.61 -10.11
N PRO A 103 -17.48 -14.66 -9.98
CA PRO A 103 -18.79 -14.57 -9.37
C PRO A 103 -18.74 -13.76 -8.08
N ARG A 104 -19.67 -12.80 -7.92
CA ARG A 104 -19.72 -11.97 -6.70
C ARG A 104 -19.85 -12.82 -5.44
N SER A 105 -20.64 -13.89 -5.52
CA SER A 105 -20.81 -14.87 -4.44
C SER A 105 -19.48 -15.49 -4.00
N THR A 106 -18.61 -15.83 -4.94
CA THR A 106 -17.27 -16.37 -4.68
C THR A 106 -16.37 -15.36 -3.97
N VAL A 107 -16.40 -14.08 -4.41
CA VAL A 107 -15.60 -13.02 -3.74
C VAL A 107 -16.08 -12.83 -2.30
N VAL A 108 -17.39 -12.83 -2.07
CA VAL A 108 -17.97 -12.73 -0.72
C VAL A 108 -17.54 -13.91 0.16
N ALA A 109 -17.57 -15.13 -0.37
CA ALA A 109 -17.17 -16.33 0.36
C ALA A 109 -15.67 -16.37 0.72
N ARG A 110 -14.83 -15.69 -0.08
CA ARG A 110 -13.39 -15.57 0.18
C ARG A 110 -13.01 -14.42 1.12
N GLN A 111 -13.97 -13.57 1.50
CA GLN A 111 -13.69 -12.50 2.45
C GLN A 111 -13.44 -13.08 3.84
N PRO A 112 -12.38 -12.64 4.55
CA PRO A 112 -12.19 -13.01 5.95
C PRO A 112 -13.35 -12.48 6.79
N ALA A 113 -13.72 -13.24 7.83
CA ALA A 113 -14.86 -12.96 8.70
C ALA A 113 -14.80 -11.58 9.39
N ALA A 114 -13.60 -11.04 9.59
CA ALA A 114 -13.40 -9.67 10.06
C ALA A 114 -12.35 -8.98 9.18
N PRO A 115 -12.58 -7.75 8.73
CA PRO A 115 -11.55 -6.96 8.09
C PRO A 115 -10.46 -6.67 9.12
N ASN A 116 -9.24 -7.14 8.87
CA ASN A 116 -8.10 -6.95 9.76
C ASN A 116 -7.62 -5.49 9.84
N ALA A 117 -8.21 -4.60 9.04
CA ALA A 117 -7.81 -3.20 8.96
C ALA A 117 -8.84 -2.35 8.22
N ASP A 118 -9.04 -1.15 8.69
CA ASP A 118 -9.82 -0.14 7.97
C ASP A 118 -8.89 0.62 6.99
N TYR A 119 -9.00 0.27 5.72
CA TYR A 119 -8.30 0.94 4.63
C TYR A 119 -9.22 1.82 3.79
N SER A 120 -10.47 2.01 4.21
CA SER A 120 -11.50 2.75 3.47
C SER A 120 -11.08 4.20 3.15
N GLN A 121 -10.31 4.83 4.03
CA GLN A 121 -9.78 6.19 3.83
C GLN A 121 -8.82 6.32 2.63
N PHE A 122 -8.24 5.23 2.16
CA PHE A 122 -7.33 5.22 1.00
C PHE A 122 -8.03 4.84 -0.30
N VAL A 123 -9.29 4.41 -0.21
CA VAL A 123 -10.08 3.96 -1.34
C VAL A 123 -10.85 5.13 -1.93
N ARG A 124 -10.85 5.24 -3.26
CA ARG A 124 -11.70 6.20 -3.98
C ARG A 124 -12.83 5.46 -4.66
N THR A 125 -13.98 6.08 -4.71
CA THR A 125 -15.19 5.48 -5.30
C THR A 125 -15.81 6.44 -6.30
N GLN A 126 -16.23 5.90 -7.44
CA GLN A 126 -17.02 6.57 -8.46
C GLN A 126 -18.22 5.69 -8.84
N VAL A 127 -19.22 6.26 -9.46
CA VAL A 127 -20.37 5.53 -9.99
C VAL A 127 -20.19 5.35 -11.49
N CYS A 128 -20.43 4.14 -11.97
CA CYS A 128 -20.45 3.84 -13.38
C CYS A 128 -21.68 4.51 -14.04
N ASP A 129 -21.48 5.27 -15.11
CA ASP A 129 -22.57 5.94 -15.81
C ASP A 129 -23.43 4.97 -16.64
N ALA A 130 -24.48 5.49 -17.28
CA ALA A 130 -25.40 4.72 -18.12
C ALA A 130 -24.73 4.08 -19.36
N ASN A 131 -23.54 4.57 -19.75
CA ASN A 131 -22.74 4.06 -20.86
C ASN A 131 -21.60 3.13 -20.41
N ASP A 132 -21.68 2.64 -19.17
CA ASP A 132 -20.67 1.78 -18.57
C ASP A 132 -19.28 2.45 -18.44
N ARG A 133 -19.23 3.78 -18.24
CA ARG A 133 -18.01 4.58 -18.11
C ARG A 133 -17.85 5.16 -16.71
N PHE A 134 -16.60 5.40 -16.33
CA PHE A 134 -16.23 6.04 -15.08
C PHE A 134 -14.89 6.77 -15.24
N SER A 135 -14.59 7.71 -14.33
CA SER A 135 -13.33 8.42 -14.36
C SER A 135 -12.85 8.76 -12.94
N PHE A 136 -11.55 8.65 -12.72
CA PHE A 136 -10.84 9.11 -11.54
C PHE A 136 -9.79 10.13 -11.96
N SER A 137 -9.72 11.27 -11.28
CA SER A 137 -8.74 12.33 -11.53
C SER A 137 -7.97 12.69 -10.26
N GLY A 138 -6.93 13.53 -10.42
CA GLY A 138 -6.13 13.96 -9.28
C GLY A 138 -5.30 12.83 -8.66
N LEU A 139 -4.90 11.84 -9.46
CA LEU A 139 -4.17 10.68 -8.99
C LEU A 139 -2.66 10.93 -9.02
N PRO A 140 -1.91 10.54 -7.97
CA PRO A 140 -0.45 10.48 -8.03
C PRO A 140 0.01 9.36 -8.97
N ASP A 141 1.30 9.32 -9.25
CA ASP A 141 1.94 8.17 -9.89
C ASP A 141 1.84 6.97 -8.96
N GLY A 142 1.51 5.80 -9.53
CA GLY A 142 1.41 4.56 -8.77
C GLY A 142 0.54 3.51 -9.43
N ALA A 143 0.43 2.38 -8.75
CA ALA A 143 -0.38 1.26 -9.20
C ALA A 143 -1.66 1.13 -8.39
N TRP A 144 -2.74 0.75 -9.06
CA TRP A 144 -4.09 0.74 -8.53
C TRP A 144 -4.85 -0.51 -8.97
N PHE A 145 -5.82 -0.92 -8.16
CA PHE A 145 -6.83 -1.91 -8.53
C PHE A 145 -8.16 -1.22 -8.75
N LEU A 146 -8.69 -1.33 -9.98
CA LEU A 146 -10.07 -0.98 -10.34
C LEU A 146 -10.96 -2.18 -10.09
N ILE A 147 -12.06 -1.99 -9.33
CA ILE A 147 -12.97 -3.05 -8.97
C ILE A 147 -14.40 -2.56 -9.15
N THR A 148 -15.23 -3.35 -9.83
CA THR A 148 -16.68 -3.10 -9.93
C THR A 148 -17.47 -4.39 -9.92
N VAL A 149 -18.77 -4.28 -9.68
CA VAL A 149 -19.70 -5.39 -9.85
C VAL A 149 -20.51 -5.15 -11.13
N ALA A 150 -20.31 -6.04 -12.09
CA ALA A 150 -21.10 -6.09 -13.30
C ALA A 150 -22.33 -6.98 -13.09
N LYS A 151 -23.47 -6.54 -13.61
CA LYS A 151 -24.74 -7.26 -13.59
C LYS A 151 -25.20 -7.55 -15.04
N PRO A 152 -25.89 -8.67 -15.29
CA PRO A 152 -26.44 -8.92 -16.62
C PRO A 152 -27.35 -7.78 -17.06
N ALA A 153 -27.19 -7.31 -18.31
CA ALA A 153 -28.03 -6.22 -18.85
C ALA A 153 -29.49 -6.64 -19.01
N SER A 154 -29.78 -7.95 -19.03
CA SER A 154 -31.13 -8.50 -18.97
C SER A 154 -31.84 -8.32 -17.63
N GLY A 155 -31.12 -7.93 -16.57
CA GLY A 155 -31.62 -7.82 -15.21
C GLY A 155 -31.66 -9.11 -14.41
N THR A 156 -31.47 -10.26 -15.04
CA THR A 156 -31.49 -11.59 -14.39
C THR A 156 -30.18 -12.33 -14.59
N GLY A 157 -29.70 -13.00 -13.57
CA GLY A 157 -28.48 -13.80 -13.60
C GLY A 157 -27.45 -13.38 -12.54
N GLU A 158 -26.34 -14.10 -12.53
CA GLU A 158 -25.31 -13.91 -11.52
C GLU A 158 -24.51 -12.61 -11.76
N GLN A 159 -24.28 -11.87 -10.68
CA GLN A 159 -23.39 -10.70 -10.68
C GLN A 159 -21.94 -11.15 -10.67
N VAL A 160 -21.10 -10.45 -11.41
CA VAL A 160 -19.68 -10.75 -11.54
C VAL A 160 -18.87 -9.56 -11.02
N ALA A 161 -17.99 -9.84 -10.08
CA ALA A 161 -17.00 -8.87 -9.64
C ALA A 161 -15.83 -8.88 -10.61
N ILE A 162 -15.55 -7.72 -11.19
CA ILE A 162 -14.47 -7.53 -12.18
C ILE A 162 -13.41 -6.66 -11.55
N MET A 163 -12.17 -7.12 -11.65
CA MET A 163 -10.99 -6.42 -11.13
C MET A 163 -9.96 -6.27 -12.24
N ARG A 164 -9.29 -5.11 -12.28
CA ARG A 164 -8.15 -4.85 -13.15
C ARG A 164 -7.12 -3.97 -12.45
N ARG A 165 -5.85 -4.37 -12.55
CA ARG A 165 -4.70 -3.55 -12.15
C ARG A 165 -4.39 -2.52 -13.25
N VAL A 166 -4.12 -1.28 -12.86
CA VAL A 166 -3.69 -0.18 -13.74
C VAL A 166 -2.54 0.58 -13.10
N GLU A 167 -1.73 1.24 -13.93
CA GLU A 167 -0.65 2.12 -13.45
C GLU A 167 -0.87 3.54 -13.98
N THR A 168 -0.66 4.51 -13.11
CA THR A 168 -0.64 5.93 -13.44
C THR A 168 0.78 6.45 -13.38
N ARG A 169 1.20 7.28 -14.36
CA ARG A 169 2.53 7.83 -14.40
C ARG A 169 2.61 9.13 -15.21
N GLY A 170 3.37 10.10 -14.68
CA GLY A 170 3.80 11.29 -15.41
C GLY A 170 2.67 12.25 -15.80
N GLY A 171 1.59 12.29 -15.01
CA GLY A 171 0.48 13.21 -15.25
C GLY A 171 -0.38 12.90 -16.49
N ARG A 172 -0.32 11.67 -17.01
CA ARG A 172 -1.00 11.28 -18.25
C ARG A 172 -2.33 10.57 -17.97
N PRO A 173 -3.34 10.75 -18.84
CA PRO A 173 -4.54 9.95 -18.79
C PRO A 173 -4.23 8.49 -19.17
N VAL A 174 -4.83 7.57 -18.45
CA VAL A 174 -4.77 6.12 -18.68
C VAL A 174 -6.16 5.62 -19.03
N SER A 175 -6.28 4.89 -20.15
CA SER A 175 -7.52 4.20 -20.50
C SER A 175 -7.54 2.80 -19.91
N ALA A 176 -8.61 2.45 -19.21
CA ALA A 176 -8.80 1.15 -18.58
C ALA A 176 -10.08 0.47 -19.07
N VAL A 177 -9.96 -0.74 -19.62
CA VAL A 177 -11.13 -1.54 -20.01
C VAL A 177 -11.28 -2.71 -19.06
N LEU A 178 -12.41 -2.76 -18.36
CA LEU A 178 -12.79 -3.86 -17.48
C LEU A 178 -13.48 -4.95 -18.31
N ASN A 179 -12.75 -5.97 -18.69
CA ASN A 179 -13.24 -7.07 -19.54
C ASN A 179 -13.05 -8.46 -18.93
N GLY A 180 -12.47 -8.52 -17.72
CA GLY A 180 -12.19 -9.77 -17.02
C GLY A 180 -11.04 -10.60 -17.61
N ALA A 181 -10.37 -10.11 -18.65
CA ALA A 181 -9.22 -10.77 -19.25
C ALA A 181 -7.90 -10.22 -18.70
N ASN A 182 -6.92 -11.10 -18.59
CA ASN A 182 -5.52 -10.75 -18.32
C ASN A 182 -4.87 -10.15 -19.55
#